data_54d0b7efb0fa87fa3ff8d7e97f777470
#
_entry.id   54d0b7efb0fa87fa3ff8d7e97f777470
#
_cell.length_a   1.000
_cell.length_b   1.000
_cell.length_c   1.000
_cell.angle_alpha   90.00
_cell.angle_beta   90.00
_cell.angle_gamma   90.00
#
_symmetry.space_group_name_H-M   'P 1'
#
loop_
_entity.id
_entity.type
_entity.pdbx_description
1 polymer ?
#
loop_
_entity_poly.entity_id
_entity_poly.type
_entity_poly.pdbx_seq_one_letter_code
_entity_poly.pdbx_strand_id
1 'polypeptide(L)'
;MTIEKRRQGTVAASLFGQFEGAHNVAEEYKGPKYVVVTGGVISGVGKGLTTASIGKILQQYGYSTTAVKIDPYINYDAGTMRPTEHGEVWVTDDGGEIDQDLGNYERFLGLDLPRSNNLTTGQIYHTVIERERRGEYLGETVQPIPHITDEITRRLQEAGAGYDIVLVEIGGIVGDYENEPFLFAVKTLERDLGEEHFAHLLITYLPIPPHVGEMKTKPTQQAIRMLSEHGIFPDFIVCRAETATDEVRKKKIQIGANVPYDHIISAPDSETIYN
;
A
#
# COMPACT_ATOMS: atom_id res chain seq x y z
N MET A 1 6.35 34.16 28.30
CA MET A 1 5.44 33.01 28.03
C MET A 1 4.15 33.61 27.49
N THR A 2 4.03 33.65 26.16
CA THR A 2 3.11 34.47 25.39
C THR A 2 1.66 33.97 25.50
N ILE A 3 0.71 34.86 25.40
CA ILE A 3 -0.76 34.64 25.48
C ILE A 3 -1.26 33.58 24.49
N GLU A 4 -0.57 33.36 23.38
CA GLU A 4 -0.85 32.32 22.38
C GLU A 4 -0.67 30.88 22.90
N LYS A 5 0.35 30.60 23.70
CA LYS A 5 0.55 29.26 24.31
C LYS A 5 -0.53 28.90 25.34
N ARG A 6 -1.16 29.89 25.97
CA ARG A 6 -2.30 29.65 26.86
C ARG A 6 -3.60 29.34 26.12
N ARG A 7 -3.82 29.92 24.93
CA ARG A 7 -5.03 29.62 24.12
C ARG A 7 -4.99 28.24 23.48
N GLN A 8 -3.83 27.79 23.02
CA GLN A 8 -3.70 26.43 22.46
C GLN A 8 -3.87 25.33 23.53
N GLY A 9 -3.36 25.53 24.73
CA GLY A 9 -3.56 24.59 25.85
C GLY A 9 -5.03 24.50 26.30
N THR A 10 -5.80 25.59 26.20
CA THR A 10 -7.21 25.62 26.65
C THR A 10 -8.15 24.99 25.63
N VAL A 11 -7.87 25.11 24.33
CA VAL A 11 -8.66 24.48 23.28
C VAL A 11 -8.41 22.96 23.22
N ALA A 12 -7.16 22.54 23.37
CA ALA A 12 -6.82 21.12 23.47
C ALA A 12 -7.48 20.48 24.70
N ALA A 13 -7.37 21.10 25.89
CA ALA A 13 -8.00 20.61 27.10
C ALA A 13 -9.54 20.54 27.03
N SER A 14 -10.17 21.49 26.33
CA SER A 14 -11.63 21.50 26.08
C SER A 14 -12.08 20.44 25.10
N LEU A 15 -11.29 20.11 24.07
CA LEU A 15 -11.56 19.02 23.14
C LEU A 15 -11.33 17.65 23.82
N PHE A 16 -10.29 17.49 24.61
CA PHE A 16 -10.02 16.24 25.32
C PHE A 16 -11.03 15.98 26.46
N GLY A 17 -11.52 17.00 27.14
CA GLY A 17 -12.50 16.86 28.21
C GLY A 17 -13.90 16.38 27.76
N GLN A 18 -14.23 16.49 26.46
CA GLN A 18 -15.47 15.94 25.91
C GLN A 18 -15.38 14.44 25.57
N PHE A 19 -14.18 13.86 25.57
CA PHE A 19 -13.94 12.45 25.26
C PHE A 19 -13.65 11.57 26.48
N GLU A 20 -13.64 12.13 27.70
CA GLU A 20 -13.40 11.36 28.94
C GLU A 20 -14.52 10.35 29.30
N GLY A 21 -15.56 10.22 28.49
CA GLY A 21 -16.67 9.27 28.68
C GLY A 21 -16.59 7.97 27.87
N ALA A 22 -15.56 7.76 27.04
CA ALA A 22 -15.48 6.62 26.11
C ALA A 22 -14.08 5.96 26.10
N HIS A 23 -13.36 5.96 27.21
CA HIS A 23 -12.20 5.10 27.35
C HIS A 23 -12.64 3.68 27.77
N ASN A 24 -13.17 2.92 26.82
CA ASN A 24 -12.72 1.55 26.72
C ASN A 24 -11.23 1.66 26.41
N VAL A 25 -10.38 1.26 27.32
CA VAL A 25 -8.95 1.02 27.03
C VAL A 25 -8.97 -0.06 25.96
N ALA A 26 -8.86 0.37 24.68
CA ALA A 26 -8.60 -0.56 23.58
C ALA A 26 -7.29 -1.26 24.01
N GLU A 27 -7.30 -2.58 24.09
CA GLU A 27 -6.07 -3.33 24.30
C GLU A 27 -5.08 -2.83 23.25
N GLU A 28 -3.88 -2.44 23.68
CA GLU A 28 -2.84 -1.94 22.81
C GLU A 28 -2.62 -2.98 21.70
N TYR A 29 -2.82 -2.60 20.44
CA TYR A 29 -2.63 -3.50 19.31
C TYR A 29 -1.18 -4.00 19.29
N LYS A 30 -1.01 -5.31 19.34
CA LYS A 30 0.30 -5.99 19.36
C LYS A 30 0.59 -6.79 18.09
N GLY A 31 -0.24 -6.62 17.06
CA GLY A 31 -0.05 -7.25 15.76
C GLY A 31 1.02 -6.56 14.91
N PRO A 32 1.17 -7.02 13.65
CA PRO A 32 2.17 -6.49 12.73
C PRO A 32 1.89 -5.03 12.36
N LYS A 33 2.94 -4.31 11.96
CA LYS A 33 2.83 -3.03 11.27
C LYS A 33 2.70 -3.24 9.76
N TYR A 34 2.05 -2.32 9.09
CA TYR A 34 1.76 -2.41 7.66
C TYR A 34 2.51 -1.33 6.89
N VAL A 35 3.24 -1.73 5.86
CA VAL A 35 3.86 -0.84 4.88
C VAL A 35 3.10 -1.00 3.58
N VAL A 36 2.28 -0.01 3.25
CA VAL A 36 1.40 -0.04 2.07
C VAL A 36 2.06 0.69 0.93
N VAL A 37 2.25 0.00 -0.18
CA VAL A 37 2.92 0.50 -1.38
C VAL A 37 1.91 0.65 -2.51
N THR A 38 1.74 1.88 -2.99
CA THR A 38 0.91 2.23 -4.13
C THR A 38 1.75 2.80 -5.27
N GLY A 39 1.26 2.71 -6.50
CA GLY A 39 1.92 3.27 -7.67
C GLY A 39 1.14 4.42 -8.28
N GLY A 40 1.85 5.42 -8.77
CA GLY A 40 1.26 6.53 -9.50
C GLY A 40 1.92 6.76 -10.85
N VAL A 41 1.19 7.40 -11.76
CA VAL A 41 1.59 7.87 -13.09
C VAL A 41 1.63 6.79 -14.17
N ILE A 42 2.37 5.70 -13.99
CA ILE A 42 2.49 4.61 -14.97
C ILE A 42 2.51 3.24 -14.28
N SER A 43 2.02 2.21 -14.96
CA SER A 43 2.26 0.82 -14.59
C SER A 43 3.75 0.48 -14.78
N GLY A 44 4.24 -0.56 -14.09
CA GLY A 44 5.65 -0.94 -14.21
C GLY A 44 6.64 0.05 -13.58
N VAL A 45 6.18 0.98 -12.73
CA VAL A 45 7.03 1.98 -12.05
C VAL A 45 8.05 1.38 -11.07
N GLY A 46 8.02 0.07 -10.86
CA GLY A 46 8.95 -0.65 -9.98
C GLY A 46 8.44 -0.82 -8.55
N LYS A 47 7.13 -0.94 -8.36
CA LYS A 47 6.53 -1.24 -7.04
C LYS A 47 7.09 -2.50 -6.43
N GLY A 48 7.04 -3.65 -7.15
CA GLY A 48 7.48 -4.94 -6.66
C GLY A 48 8.92 -4.94 -6.19
N LEU A 49 9.83 -4.39 -6.99
CA LEU A 49 11.23 -4.27 -6.62
C LEU A 49 11.44 -3.38 -5.39
N THR A 50 10.75 -2.24 -5.33
CA THR A 50 10.87 -1.32 -4.19
C THR A 50 10.31 -1.97 -2.91
N THR A 51 9.17 -2.64 -3.00
CA THR A 51 8.57 -3.39 -1.89
C THR A 51 9.52 -4.47 -1.37
N ALA A 52 10.08 -5.28 -2.26
CA ALA A 52 11.05 -6.32 -1.92
C ALA A 52 12.30 -5.74 -1.25
N SER A 53 12.83 -4.63 -1.78
CA SER A 53 14.00 -3.95 -1.23
C SER A 53 13.77 -3.40 0.17
N ILE A 54 12.60 -2.77 0.41
CA ILE A 54 12.20 -2.27 1.73
C ILE A 54 12.13 -3.45 2.71
N GLY A 55 11.49 -4.54 2.33
CA GLY A 55 11.41 -5.73 3.17
C GLY A 55 12.78 -6.28 3.52
N LYS A 56 13.69 -6.34 2.55
CA LYS A 56 15.08 -6.77 2.79
C LYS A 56 15.82 -5.87 3.75
N ILE A 57 15.66 -4.56 3.62
CA ILE A 57 16.25 -3.58 4.55
C ILE A 57 15.69 -3.78 5.95
N LEU A 58 14.38 -3.92 6.11
CA LEU A 58 13.74 -4.15 7.41
C LEU A 58 14.22 -5.46 8.07
N GLN A 59 14.43 -6.52 7.30
CA GLN A 59 15.05 -7.77 7.80
C GLN A 59 16.47 -7.53 8.33
N GLN A 60 17.26 -6.67 7.69
CA GLN A 60 18.60 -6.33 8.18
C GLN A 60 18.57 -5.57 9.52
N TYR A 61 17.48 -4.87 9.80
CA TYR A 61 17.23 -4.27 11.12
C TYR A 61 16.65 -5.25 12.15
N GLY A 62 16.45 -6.52 11.79
CA GLY A 62 16.02 -7.59 12.68
C GLY A 62 14.52 -7.83 12.74
N TYR A 63 13.72 -7.17 11.87
CA TYR A 63 12.27 -7.40 11.80
C TYR A 63 11.94 -8.64 10.96
N SER A 64 11.02 -9.46 11.45
CA SER A 64 10.38 -10.49 10.62
C SER A 64 9.39 -9.84 9.67
N THR A 65 9.50 -10.14 8.36
CA THR A 65 8.69 -9.49 7.32
C THR A 65 7.99 -10.52 6.45
N THR A 66 6.78 -10.19 6.02
CA THR A 66 6.07 -10.88 4.93
C THR A 66 5.61 -9.89 3.90
N ALA A 67 5.20 -10.35 2.73
CA ALA A 67 4.68 -9.49 1.67
C ALA A 67 3.35 -10.04 1.14
N VAL A 68 2.45 -9.13 0.80
CA VAL A 68 1.16 -9.41 0.16
C VAL A 68 1.09 -8.62 -1.13
N LYS A 69 0.79 -9.31 -2.23
CA LYS A 69 0.49 -8.69 -3.53
C LYS A 69 -1.00 -8.63 -3.73
N ILE A 70 -1.50 -7.46 -4.03
CA ILE A 70 -2.88 -7.23 -4.43
C ILE A 70 -2.91 -6.96 -5.93
N ASP A 71 -3.62 -7.80 -6.67
CA ASP A 71 -3.84 -7.66 -8.10
C ASP A 71 -5.32 -7.37 -8.38
N PRO A 72 -5.67 -6.15 -8.79
CA PRO A 72 -7.06 -5.70 -8.87
C PRO A 72 -7.81 -6.21 -10.12
N TYR A 73 -7.41 -7.32 -10.71
CA TYR A 73 -8.12 -7.94 -11.83
C TYR A 73 -9.12 -9.02 -11.36
N ILE A 74 -10.11 -9.32 -12.22
CA ILE A 74 -11.18 -10.28 -11.94
C ILE A 74 -10.72 -11.75 -12.10
N ASN A 75 -9.59 -12.00 -12.73
CA ASN A 75 -9.03 -13.35 -12.78
C ASN A 75 -8.87 -13.90 -11.36
N TYR A 76 -9.19 -15.20 -11.20
CA TYR A 76 -9.03 -15.86 -9.90
C TYR A 76 -7.55 -15.96 -9.51
N ASP A 77 -6.70 -16.31 -10.48
CA ASP A 77 -5.25 -16.37 -10.37
C ASP A 77 -4.61 -16.00 -11.72
N ALA A 78 -3.29 -16.13 -11.82
CA ALA A 78 -2.54 -15.81 -13.03
C ALA A 78 -2.48 -16.96 -14.05
N GLY A 79 -2.93 -18.17 -13.71
CA GLY A 79 -2.72 -19.38 -14.51
C GLY A 79 -3.34 -19.36 -15.90
N THR A 80 -4.39 -18.56 -16.13
CA THR A 80 -5.04 -18.40 -17.43
C THR A 80 -4.67 -17.11 -18.16
N MET A 81 -3.79 -16.30 -17.58
CA MET A 81 -3.39 -15.01 -18.14
C MET A 81 -2.31 -15.18 -19.22
N ARG A 82 -2.28 -14.23 -20.14
CA ARG A 82 -1.26 -14.23 -21.21
C ARG A 82 0.05 -13.66 -20.68
N PRO A 83 1.17 -14.40 -20.80
CA PRO A 83 2.48 -13.91 -20.34
C PRO A 83 2.92 -12.59 -21.00
N THR A 84 2.47 -12.33 -22.21
CA THR A 84 2.76 -11.08 -22.94
C THR A 84 2.09 -9.84 -22.32
N GLU A 85 1.07 -10.01 -21.50
CA GLU A 85 0.31 -8.92 -20.87
C GLU A 85 0.71 -8.76 -19.38
N HIS A 86 0.97 -9.87 -18.70
CA HIS A 86 1.17 -9.88 -17.23
C HIS A 86 2.50 -10.49 -16.76
N GLY A 87 3.38 -10.88 -17.69
CA GLY A 87 4.60 -11.58 -17.35
C GLY A 87 4.40 -13.09 -17.15
N GLU A 88 5.45 -13.76 -16.73
CA GLU A 88 5.45 -15.20 -16.46
C GLU A 88 4.64 -15.51 -15.19
N VAL A 89 3.99 -16.66 -15.19
CA VAL A 89 3.30 -17.19 -13.99
C VAL A 89 4.34 -17.73 -13.00
N TRP A 90 4.28 -17.29 -11.76
CA TRP A 90 5.04 -17.87 -10.66
C TRP A 90 4.22 -18.96 -9.97
N VAL A 91 4.84 -20.08 -9.64
CA VAL A 91 4.19 -21.18 -8.92
C VAL A 91 4.78 -21.27 -7.52
N THR A 92 3.92 -21.07 -6.51
CA THR A 92 4.32 -21.20 -5.10
C THR A 92 4.46 -22.66 -4.69
N ASP A 93 5.14 -22.94 -3.58
CA ASP A 93 5.33 -24.30 -3.05
C ASP A 93 3.99 -25.00 -2.73
N ASP A 94 2.95 -24.24 -2.37
CA ASP A 94 1.60 -24.75 -2.14
C ASP A 94 0.74 -24.85 -3.43
N GLY A 95 1.36 -24.68 -4.61
CA GLY A 95 0.76 -24.88 -5.92
C GLY A 95 -0.13 -23.72 -6.40
N GLY A 96 0.04 -22.52 -5.87
CA GLY A 96 -0.63 -21.33 -6.38
C GLY A 96 0.01 -20.83 -7.68
N GLU A 97 -0.80 -20.52 -8.69
CA GLU A 97 -0.39 -19.89 -9.95
C GLU A 97 -0.61 -18.37 -9.83
N ILE A 98 0.47 -17.63 -9.56
CA ILE A 98 0.39 -16.23 -9.13
C ILE A 98 1.24 -15.31 -10.01
N ASP A 99 1.10 -14.00 -9.77
CA ASP A 99 1.91 -12.98 -10.43
C ASP A 99 3.40 -13.13 -10.07
N GLN A 100 4.27 -12.88 -11.05
CA GLN A 100 5.73 -12.97 -10.91
C GLN A 100 6.30 -12.09 -9.79
N ASP A 101 5.62 -11.02 -9.39
CA ASP A 101 6.07 -10.14 -8.31
C ASP A 101 6.25 -10.89 -6.99
N LEU A 102 5.41 -11.90 -6.69
CA LEU A 102 5.59 -12.73 -5.50
C LEU A 102 6.93 -13.48 -5.51
N GLY A 103 7.35 -13.99 -6.66
CA GLY A 103 8.66 -14.64 -6.82
C GLY A 103 9.83 -13.67 -6.58
N ASN A 104 9.64 -12.39 -6.90
CA ASN A 104 10.62 -11.35 -6.54
C ASN A 104 10.69 -11.15 -5.02
N TYR A 105 9.54 -11.14 -4.32
CA TYR A 105 9.54 -11.03 -2.86
C TYR A 105 10.22 -12.24 -2.22
N GLU A 106 9.89 -13.47 -2.63
CA GLU A 106 10.54 -14.68 -2.15
C GLU A 106 12.06 -14.62 -2.30
N ARG A 107 12.54 -14.20 -3.48
CA ARG A 107 13.97 -14.09 -3.76
C ARG A 107 14.66 -13.06 -2.87
N PHE A 108 14.09 -11.87 -2.69
CA PHE A 108 14.70 -10.80 -1.90
C PHE A 108 14.60 -11.07 -0.40
N LEU A 109 13.45 -11.55 0.05
CA LEU A 109 13.21 -11.81 1.47
C LEU A 109 13.81 -13.13 1.95
N GLY A 110 14.08 -14.05 1.02
CA GLY A 110 14.64 -15.39 1.33
C GLY A 110 13.66 -16.24 2.12
N LEU A 111 12.38 -16.19 1.76
CA LEU A 111 11.31 -16.97 2.38
C LEU A 111 10.31 -17.42 1.32
N ASP A 112 9.60 -18.51 1.59
CA ASP A 112 8.52 -19.02 0.73
C ASP A 112 7.22 -18.34 1.14
N LEU A 113 6.49 -17.81 0.16
CA LEU A 113 5.20 -17.15 0.35
C LEU A 113 4.07 -18.07 -0.12
N PRO A 114 3.03 -18.31 0.70
CA PRO A 114 1.90 -19.11 0.26
C PRO A 114 1.05 -18.32 -0.76
N ARG A 115 0.28 -19.04 -1.58
CA ARG A 115 -0.65 -18.42 -2.55
C ARG A 115 -1.65 -17.45 -1.90
N SER A 116 -1.94 -17.61 -0.62
CA SER A 116 -2.80 -16.68 0.13
C SER A 116 -2.23 -15.26 0.24
N ASN A 117 -0.94 -15.08 -0.04
CA ASN A 117 -0.30 -13.78 -0.07
C ASN A 117 -0.47 -13.06 -1.43
N ASN A 118 -1.16 -13.67 -2.39
CA ASN A 118 -1.65 -13.01 -3.59
C ASN A 118 -3.17 -12.87 -3.51
N LEU A 119 -3.66 -11.65 -3.45
CA LEU A 119 -5.07 -11.31 -3.41
C LEU A 119 -5.51 -10.76 -4.77
N THR A 120 -6.49 -11.40 -5.41
CA THR A 120 -7.12 -10.86 -6.61
C THR A 120 -8.56 -10.43 -6.33
N THR A 121 -9.08 -9.50 -7.10
CA THR A 121 -10.51 -9.14 -7.03
C THR A 121 -11.39 -10.38 -7.23
N GLY A 122 -11.01 -11.26 -8.17
CA GLY A 122 -11.76 -12.50 -8.43
C GLY A 122 -11.85 -13.40 -7.22
N GLN A 123 -10.75 -13.64 -6.51
CA GLN A 123 -10.75 -14.44 -5.28
C GLN A 123 -11.60 -13.85 -4.17
N ILE A 124 -11.52 -12.53 -3.98
CA ILE A 124 -12.28 -11.82 -2.93
C ILE A 124 -13.77 -11.93 -3.20
N TYR A 125 -14.21 -11.57 -4.41
CA TYR A 125 -15.62 -11.65 -4.79
C TYR A 125 -16.15 -13.07 -4.76
N HIS A 126 -15.39 -14.04 -5.27
CA HIS A 126 -15.76 -15.45 -5.23
C HIS A 126 -16.02 -15.91 -3.79
N THR A 127 -15.12 -15.59 -2.86
CA THR A 127 -15.27 -15.96 -1.45
C THR A 127 -16.52 -15.34 -0.82
N VAL A 128 -16.76 -14.05 -1.05
CA VAL A 128 -17.92 -13.35 -0.50
C VAL A 128 -19.23 -13.91 -1.10
N ILE A 129 -19.27 -14.19 -2.40
CA ILE A 129 -20.44 -14.79 -3.06
C ILE A 129 -20.70 -16.21 -2.54
N GLU A 130 -19.65 -17.04 -2.38
CA GLU A 130 -19.82 -18.38 -1.80
C GLU A 130 -20.37 -18.35 -0.37
N ARG A 131 -19.86 -17.44 0.46
CA ARG A 131 -20.38 -17.24 1.84
C ARG A 131 -21.83 -16.80 1.84
N GLU A 132 -22.21 -15.90 0.93
CA GLU A 132 -23.59 -15.49 0.73
C GLU A 132 -24.47 -16.70 0.36
N ARG A 133 -24.04 -17.52 -0.62
CA ARG A 133 -24.79 -18.71 -1.06
C ARG A 133 -24.91 -19.77 0.04
N ARG A 134 -23.99 -19.82 0.99
CA ARG A 134 -24.08 -20.70 2.19
C ARG A 134 -24.92 -20.09 3.33
N GLY A 135 -25.44 -18.86 3.17
CA GLY A 135 -26.25 -18.18 4.17
C GLY A 135 -25.47 -17.62 5.37
N GLU A 136 -24.17 -17.43 5.26
CA GLU A 136 -23.32 -16.98 6.36
C GLU A 136 -23.61 -15.52 6.78
N TYR A 137 -24.24 -14.74 5.92
CA TYR A 137 -24.65 -13.35 6.23
C TYR A 137 -26.08 -13.24 6.80
N LEU A 138 -26.71 -14.36 7.17
CA LEU A 138 -27.96 -14.42 7.92
C LEU A 138 -29.12 -13.58 7.32
N GLY A 139 -29.14 -13.38 6.02
CA GLY A 139 -30.17 -12.62 5.30
C GLY A 139 -29.87 -11.14 5.12
N GLU A 140 -28.69 -10.67 5.52
CA GLU A 140 -28.26 -9.31 5.22
C GLU A 140 -28.07 -9.09 3.71
N THR A 141 -28.25 -7.85 3.26
CA THR A 141 -27.89 -7.46 1.89
C THR A 141 -26.38 -7.35 1.77
N VAL A 142 -25.77 -8.26 1.02
CA VAL A 142 -24.31 -8.27 0.81
C VAL A 142 -23.92 -7.19 -0.21
N GLN A 143 -23.01 -6.30 0.18
CA GLN A 143 -22.59 -5.11 -0.58
C GLN A 143 -21.06 -5.05 -0.70
N PRO A 144 -20.51 -4.28 -1.64
CA PRO A 144 -19.05 -4.07 -1.72
C PRO A 144 -18.48 -3.52 -0.41
N ILE A 145 -19.16 -2.59 0.22
CA ILE A 145 -18.83 -2.08 1.56
C ILE A 145 -20.01 -2.46 2.49
N PRO A 146 -19.77 -3.19 3.60
CA PRO A 146 -18.46 -3.59 4.12
C PRO A 146 -17.92 -4.94 3.63
N HIS A 147 -18.73 -5.83 3.03
CA HIS A 147 -18.43 -7.26 2.93
C HIS A 147 -17.18 -7.61 2.09
N ILE A 148 -16.97 -6.90 0.96
CA ILE A 148 -15.74 -7.07 0.15
C ILE A 148 -14.53 -6.50 0.89
N THR A 149 -14.68 -5.32 1.49
CA THR A 149 -13.58 -4.67 2.23
C THR A 149 -13.21 -5.44 3.48
N ASP A 150 -14.16 -6.03 4.19
CA ASP A 150 -13.92 -6.88 5.36
C ASP A 150 -13.16 -8.16 4.98
N GLU A 151 -13.49 -8.78 3.85
CA GLU A 151 -12.76 -9.95 3.36
C GLU A 151 -11.32 -9.61 2.99
N ILE A 152 -11.07 -8.44 2.36
CA ILE A 152 -9.71 -7.95 2.08
C ILE A 152 -8.94 -7.76 3.40
N THR A 153 -9.54 -7.03 4.34
CA THR A 153 -8.95 -6.74 5.66
C THR A 153 -8.60 -8.03 6.41
N ARG A 154 -9.52 -8.99 6.45
CA ARG A 154 -9.32 -10.30 7.08
C ARG A 154 -8.10 -11.01 6.49
N ARG A 155 -7.97 -11.06 5.17
CA ARG A 155 -6.83 -11.71 4.51
C ARG A 155 -5.50 -11.01 4.77
N LEU A 156 -5.50 -9.67 4.80
CA LEU A 156 -4.29 -8.91 5.15
C LEU A 156 -3.83 -9.22 6.59
N GLN A 157 -4.76 -9.32 7.52
CA GLN A 157 -4.46 -9.68 8.90
C GLN A 157 -3.96 -11.13 9.03
N GLU A 158 -4.59 -12.07 8.32
CA GLU A 158 -4.14 -13.47 8.30
C GLU A 158 -2.73 -13.62 7.74
N ALA A 159 -2.41 -12.93 6.64
CA ALA A 159 -1.08 -12.97 6.05
C ALA A 159 -0.01 -12.37 6.98
N GLY A 160 -0.40 -11.44 7.85
CA GLY A 160 0.48 -10.81 8.83
C GLY A 160 0.71 -11.61 10.11
N ALA A 161 -0.05 -12.68 10.34
CA ALA A 161 0.02 -13.41 11.59
C ALA A 161 1.43 -13.98 11.85
N GLY A 162 2.04 -13.57 12.96
CA GLY A 162 3.37 -14.03 13.38
C GLY A 162 4.55 -13.24 12.81
N TYR A 163 4.30 -12.17 12.05
CA TYR A 163 5.32 -11.26 11.54
C TYR A 163 5.29 -9.92 12.26
N ASP A 164 6.43 -9.21 12.25
CA ASP A 164 6.50 -7.84 12.78
C ASP A 164 5.98 -6.82 11.76
N ILE A 165 6.22 -7.07 10.47
CA ILE A 165 5.88 -6.13 9.39
C ILE A 165 5.28 -6.86 8.19
N VAL A 166 4.18 -6.34 7.68
CA VAL A 166 3.52 -6.77 6.44
C VAL A 166 3.74 -5.71 5.37
N LEU A 167 4.37 -6.09 4.27
CA LEU A 167 4.48 -5.27 3.08
C LEU A 167 3.25 -5.54 2.19
N VAL A 168 2.43 -4.54 1.94
CA VAL A 168 1.23 -4.66 1.11
C VAL A 168 1.43 -3.87 -0.17
N GLU A 169 1.62 -4.54 -1.30
CA GLU A 169 1.69 -3.87 -2.59
C GLU A 169 0.34 -3.90 -3.29
N ILE A 170 -0.20 -2.73 -3.61
CA ILE A 170 -1.42 -2.60 -4.41
C ILE A 170 -1.04 -2.44 -5.88
N GLY A 171 -1.44 -3.41 -6.72
CA GLY A 171 -1.25 -3.42 -8.16
C GLY A 171 -2.01 -2.27 -8.84
N GLY A 172 -1.73 -2.05 -10.14
CA GLY A 172 -2.32 -0.94 -10.90
C GLY A 172 -1.75 0.43 -10.54
N ILE A 173 -2.52 1.48 -10.85
CA ILE A 173 -2.14 2.88 -10.64
C ILE A 173 -3.19 3.55 -9.76
N VAL A 174 -2.78 4.42 -8.86
CA VAL A 174 -3.71 5.23 -8.05
C VAL A 174 -4.64 6.02 -8.99
N GLY A 175 -5.94 5.87 -8.78
CA GLY A 175 -6.99 6.45 -9.62
C GLY A 175 -7.62 5.47 -10.61
N ASP A 176 -7.06 4.26 -10.73
CA ASP A 176 -7.76 3.18 -11.44
C ASP A 176 -8.94 2.70 -10.59
N TYR A 177 -10.09 2.55 -11.24
CA TYR A 177 -11.34 2.13 -10.60
C TYR A 177 -11.20 0.82 -9.81
N GLU A 178 -10.41 -0.10 -10.33
CA GLU A 178 -10.19 -1.43 -9.78
C GLU A 178 -9.50 -1.41 -8.41
N ASN A 179 -8.79 -0.32 -8.11
CA ASN A 179 -8.03 -0.19 -6.85
C ASN A 179 -8.90 0.30 -5.67
N GLU A 180 -10.05 0.92 -5.95
CA GLU A 180 -10.86 1.58 -4.92
C GLU A 180 -11.23 0.68 -3.73
N PRO A 181 -11.68 -0.59 -3.92
CA PRO A 181 -12.03 -1.45 -2.79
C PRO A 181 -10.83 -1.76 -1.88
N PHE A 182 -9.63 -1.89 -2.48
CA PHE A 182 -8.41 -2.18 -1.74
C PHE A 182 -7.90 -0.97 -0.95
N LEU A 183 -7.93 0.22 -1.55
CA LEU A 183 -7.60 1.47 -0.87
C LEU A 183 -8.56 1.71 0.31
N PHE A 184 -9.85 1.48 0.10
CA PHE A 184 -10.85 1.60 1.16
C PHE A 184 -10.62 0.58 2.30
N ALA A 185 -10.32 -0.67 1.96
CA ALA A 185 -10.04 -1.71 2.96
C ALA A 185 -8.79 -1.38 3.79
N VAL A 186 -7.70 -0.92 3.14
CA VAL A 186 -6.48 -0.49 3.82
C VAL A 186 -6.76 0.69 4.76
N LYS A 187 -7.51 1.69 4.31
CA LYS A 187 -7.87 2.84 5.17
C LYS A 187 -8.77 2.45 6.33
N THR A 188 -9.66 1.48 6.12
CA THR A 188 -10.48 0.91 7.19
C THR A 188 -9.61 0.20 8.22
N LEU A 189 -8.69 -0.64 7.76
CA LEU A 189 -7.76 -1.36 8.63
C LEU A 189 -6.87 -0.41 9.44
N GLU A 190 -6.35 0.65 8.81
CA GLU A 190 -5.57 1.69 9.49
C GLU A 190 -6.38 2.38 10.59
N ARG A 191 -7.63 2.76 10.32
CA ARG A 191 -8.51 3.35 11.32
C ARG A 191 -8.74 2.42 12.51
N ASP A 192 -8.89 1.13 12.25
CA ASP A 192 -9.25 0.13 13.26
C ASP A 192 -8.03 -0.29 14.13
N LEU A 193 -6.82 -0.26 13.58
CA LEU A 193 -5.60 -0.64 14.27
C LEU A 193 -4.79 0.56 14.83
N GLY A 194 -4.98 1.75 14.28
CA GLY A 194 -4.24 2.97 14.61
C GLY A 194 -3.22 3.37 13.53
N GLU A 195 -3.14 4.67 13.26
CA GLU A 195 -2.25 5.25 12.24
C GLU A 195 -0.76 4.93 12.49
N GLU A 196 -0.36 4.75 13.74
CA GLU A 196 1.02 4.43 14.16
C GLU A 196 1.48 3.01 13.74
N HIS A 197 0.54 2.19 13.25
CA HIS A 197 0.83 0.86 12.72
C HIS A 197 0.93 0.84 11.20
N PHE A 198 0.80 1.98 10.54
CA PHE A 198 0.83 2.09 9.08
C PHE A 198 1.91 3.05 8.59
N ALA A 199 2.46 2.74 7.41
CA ALA A 199 3.26 3.65 6.62
C ALA A 199 2.82 3.51 5.16
N HIS A 200 2.43 4.63 4.56
CA HIS A 200 2.00 4.70 3.17
C HIS A 200 3.12 5.21 2.27
N LEU A 201 3.51 4.41 1.28
CA LEU A 201 4.49 4.77 0.27
C LEU A 201 3.81 4.92 -1.09
N LEU A 202 4.05 6.07 -1.72
CA LEU A 202 3.70 6.28 -3.12
C LEU A 202 4.95 6.17 -3.98
N ILE A 203 4.98 5.21 -4.88
CA ILE A 203 6.03 5.11 -5.90
C ILE A 203 5.51 5.78 -7.15
N THR A 204 6.24 6.76 -7.65
CA THR A 204 5.84 7.59 -8.77
C THR A 204 6.95 7.71 -9.81
N TYR A 205 6.57 8.10 -11.02
CA TYR A 205 7.50 8.37 -12.11
C TYR A 205 7.54 9.86 -12.44
N LEU A 206 8.75 10.39 -12.59
CA LEU A 206 9.00 11.77 -13.02
C LEU A 206 9.45 11.78 -14.48
N PRO A 207 8.54 11.95 -15.45
CA PRO A 207 8.91 11.92 -16.87
C PRO A 207 9.79 13.11 -17.25
N ILE A 208 10.70 12.84 -18.18
CA ILE A 208 11.55 13.85 -18.85
C ILE A 208 11.17 13.85 -20.34
N PRO A 209 10.13 14.61 -20.76
CA PRO A 209 9.73 14.63 -22.16
C PRO A 209 10.88 15.11 -23.05
N PRO A 210 11.26 14.38 -24.12
CA PRO A 210 12.45 14.69 -24.93
C PRO A 210 12.45 16.11 -25.50
N HIS A 211 11.27 16.63 -25.88
CA HIS A 211 11.13 17.97 -26.46
C HIS A 211 11.23 19.10 -25.42
N VAL A 212 11.16 18.79 -24.13
CA VAL A 212 11.27 19.77 -23.03
C VAL A 212 12.59 19.67 -22.31
N GLY A 213 13.15 18.45 -22.19
CA GLY A 213 14.46 18.20 -21.58
C GLY A 213 14.51 18.46 -20.06
N GLU A 214 13.34 18.60 -19.40
CA GLU A 214 13.28 18.76 -17.95
C GLU A 214 12.28 17.80 -17.29
N MET A 215 12.62 17.36 -16.10
CA MET A 215 11.81 16.48 -15.26
C MET A 215 10.51 17.16 -14.81
N LYS A 216 9.38 16.49 -14.97
CA LYS A 216 8.04 17.00 -14.65
C LYS A 216 7.49 16.36 -13.38
N THR A 217 7.08 17.22 -12.43
CA THR A 217 6.49 16.78 -11.14
C THR A 217 4.95 16.80 -11.14
N LYS A 218 4.33 17.37 -12.17
CA LYS A 218 2.86 17.51 -12.20
C LYS A 218 2.11 16.19 -12.15
N PRO A 219 2.52 15.12 -12.89
CA PRO A 219 1.88 13.82 -12.79
C PRO A 219 1.93 13.24 -11.38
N THR A 220 3.06 13.36 -10.69
CA THR A 220 3.22 12.94 -9.29
C THR A 220 2.27 13.69 -8.36
N GLN A 221 2.18 15.02 -8.48
CA GLN A 221 1.25 15.83 -7.68
C GLN A 221 -0.21 15.43 -7.92
N GLN A 222 -0.54 15.00 -9.15
CA GLN A 222 -1.87 14.51 -9.47
C GLN A 222 -2.13 13.15 -8.81
N ALA A 223 -1.18 12.21 -8.86
CA ALA A 223 -1.30 10.92 -8.19
C ALA A 223 -1.47 11.07 -6.67
N ILE A 224 -0.70 11.98 -6.04
CA ILE A 224 -0.85 12.31 -4.61
C ILE A 224 -2.27 12.81 -4.31
N ARG A 225 -2.80 13.72 -5.14
CA ARG A 225 -4.17 14.23 -4.95
C ARG A 225 -5.20 13.11 -5.06
N MET A 226 -5.10 12.24 -6.07
CA MET A 226 -6.01 11.11 -6.25
C MET A 226 -5.96 10.15 -5.05
N LEU A 227 -4.78 9.88 -4.49
CA LEU A 227 -4.64 9.07 -3.29
C LEU A 227 -5.29 9.75 -2.07
N SER A 228 -5.15 11.07 -1.95
CA SER A 228 -5.76 11.85 -0.86
C SER A 228 -7.28 11.90 -0.93
N GLU A 229 -7.89 11.73 -2.10
CA GLU A 229 -9.35 11.62 -2.29
C GLU A 229 -9.91 10.37 -1.58
N HIS A 230 -9.08 9.33 -1.37
CA HIS A 230 -9.39 8.14 -0.56
C HIS A 230 -9.02 8.29 0.93
N GLY A 231 -8.60 9.49 1.36
CA GLY A 231 -8.16 9.75 2.74
C GLY A 231 -6.80 9.15 3.08
N ILE A 232 -6.02 8.77 2.09
CA ILE A 232 -4.66 8.23 2.26
C ILE A 232 -3.65 9.32 1.89
N PHE A 233 -2.77 9.64 2.82
CA PHE A 233 -1.68 10.61 2.63
C PHE A 233 -0.35 9.85 2.70
N PRO A 234 0.48 9.88 1.64
CA PRO A 234 1.72 9.14 1.67
C PRO A 234 2.70 9.72 2.69
N ASP A 235 3.28 8.86 3.52
CA ASP A 235 4.38 9.20 4.42
C ASP A 235 5.68 9.36 3.66
N PHE A 236 5.87 8.55 2.61
CA PHE A 236 7.06 8.57 1.77
C PHE A 236 6.67 8.58 0.29
N ILE A 237 7.46 9.32 -0.50
CA ILE A 237 7.31 9.37 -1.96
C ILE A 237 8.63 8.93 -2.59
N VAL A 238 8.58 7.81 -3.32
CA VAL A 238 9.72 7.29 -4.07
C VAL A 238 9.61 7.75 -5.52
N CYS A 239 10.51 8.63 -5.92
CA CYS A 239 10.53 9.24 -7.24
C CYS A 239 11.45 8.46 -8.18
N ARG A 240 10.85 7.64 -9.05
CA ARG A 240 11.56 6.96 -10.15
C ARG A 240 11.74 7.91 -11.32
N ALA A 241 12.91 7.91 -11.91
CA ALA A 241 13.25 8.71 -13.09
C ALA A 241 14.53 8.17 -13.74
N GLU A 242 14.80 8.56 -14.98
CA GLU A 242 16.06 8.25 -15.67
C GLU A 242 17.30 8.81 -14.93
N THR A 243 17.13 9.95 -14.28
CA THR A 243 18.20 10.64 -13.53
C THR A 243 17.75 10.99 -12.12
N ALA A 244 18.70 11.30 -11.24
CA ALA A 244 18.39 11.69 -9.87
C ALA A 244 17.48 12.92 -9.81
N THR A 245 16.51 12.89 -8.91
CA THR A 245 15.58 13.99 -8.65
C THR A 245 16.31 15.12 -7.93
N ASP A 246 16.37 16.30 -8.54
CA ASP A 246 17.02 17.47 -7.98
C ASP A 246 16.22 18.14 -6.85
N GLU A 247 16.87 19.03 -6.10
CA GLU A 247 16.26 19.75 -4.96
C GLU A 247 15.03 20.58 -5.35
N VAL A 248 15.04 21.18 -6.55
CA VAL A 248 13.93 22.03 -7.02
C VAL A 248 12.67 21.18 -7.22
N ARG A 249 12.83 19.99 -7.80
CA ARG A 249 11.74 19.03 -8.01
C ARG A 249 11.25 18.44 -6.70
N LYS A 250 12.17 18.07 -5.80
CA LYS A 250 11.80 17.61 -4.45
C LYS A 250 10.99 18.67 -3.70
N LYS A 251 11.41 19.94 -3.71
CA LYS A 251 10.64 21.04 -3.08
C LYS A 251 9.25 21.23 -3.69
N LYS A 252 9.11 21.08 -5.02
CA LYS A 252 7.79 21.16 -5.67
C LYS A 252 6.86 20.03 -5.23
N ILE A 253 7.39 18.82 -5.06
CA ILE A 253 6.64 17.67 -4.56
C ILE A 253 6.29 17.88 -3.10
N GLN A 254 7.24 18.29 -2.26
CA GLN A 254 7.02 18.59 -0.85
C GLN A 254 5.83 19.55 -0.63
N ILE A 255 5.81 20.65 -1.34
CA ILE A 255 4.72 21.64 -1.23
C ILE A 255 3.38 21.04 -1.66
N GLY A 256 3.38 20.22 -2.71
CA GLY A 256 2.16 19.61 -3.24
C GLY A 256 1.64 18.41 -2.44
N ALA A 257 2.49 17.74 -1.70
CA ALA A 257 2.18 16.52 -0.94
C ALA A 257 2.06 16.76 0.57
N ASN A 258 2.58 17.87 1.06
CA ASN A 258 2.69 18.16 2.49
C ASN A 258 3.44 17.08 3.28
N VAL A 259 4.49 16.49 2.68
CA VAL A 259 5.39 15.52 3.32
C VAL A 259 6.73 16.17 3.67
N PRO A 260 7.49 15.68 4.66
CA PRO A 260 8.84 16.14 4.94
C PRO A 260 9.77 15.98 3.73
N TYR A 261 10.72 16.89 3.56
CA TYR A 261 11.61 16.90 2.40
C TYR A 261 12.47 15.61 2.28
N ASP A 262 12.91 15.08 3.40
CA ASP A 262 13.70 13.86 3.53
C ASP A 262 12.89 12.58 3.30
N HIS A 263 11.55 12.66 3.32
CA HIS A 263 10.66 11.57 2.92
C HIS A 263 10.44 11.48 1.39
N ILE A 264 11.02 12.41 0.62
CA ILE A 264 10.99 12.37 -0.85
C ILE A 264 12.30 11.74 -1.34
N ILE A 265 12.22 10.48 -1.69
CA ILE A 265 13.34 9.63 -2.04
C ILE A 265 13.55 9.67 -3.55
N SER A 266 14.78 9.98 -3.98
CA SER A 266 15.18 9.85 -5.39
C SER A 266 15.61 8.43 -5.67
N ALA A 267 15.01 7.77 -6.66
CA ALA A 267 15.34 6.42 -7.09
C ALA A 267 15.59 6.41 -8.61
N PRO A 268 16.75 6.89 -9.07
CA PRO A 268 17.08 6.89 -10.49
C PRO A 268 17.24 5.46 -11.02
N ASP A 269 17.13 5.33 -12.34
CA ASP A 269 17.39 4.06 -13.00
C ASP A 269 18.83 3.59 -12.74
N SER A 270 18.99 2.30 -12.55
CA SER A 270 20.25 1.64 -12.19
C SER A 270 20.54 0.52 -13.20
N GLU A 271 21.82 0.31 -13.50
CA GLU A 271 22.24 -0.79 -14.39
C GLU A 271 21.96 -2.18 -13.80
N THR A 272 21.85 -2.28 -12.49
CA THR A 272 21.55 -3.53 -11.78
C THR A 272 20.67 -3.28 -10.57
N ILE A 273 19.78 -4.24 -10.32
CA ILE A 273 18.86 -4.22 -9.18
C ILE A 273 19.51 -4.74 -7.88
N TYR A 274 20.75 -5.20 -7.94
CA TYR A 274 21.44 -5.83 -6.81
C TYR A 274 22.51 -4.95 -6.16
N ASN A 275 22.60 -3.68 -6.54
CA ASN A 275 23.54 -2.70 -5.97
C ASN A 275 22.89 -1.87 -4.88
#